data_285b2ba0d0be807c76da7b2f49a382a3
#
_entry.id   285b2ba0d0be807c76da7b2f49a382a3
#
_cell.length_a   1.000
_cell.length_b   1.000
_cell.length_c   1.000
_cell.angle_alpha   90.00
_cell.angle_beta   90.00
_cell.angle_gamma   90.00
#
_symmetry.space_group_name_H-M   'P 1'
#
loop_
_entity.id
_entity.type
_entity.pdbx_description
1 polymer ?
#
loop_
_entity_poly.entity_id
_entity_poly.type
_entity_poly.pdbx_seq_one_letter_code
_entity_poly.pdbx_strand_id
1 'polypeptide(L)'
;SSMLVPMGDALKITGTFLDEISHDIPHQNWGEREWDQDFRYMRSIGIDTVIMIRSGYRKFITYPSAHLLSKGCYMPSVDLLDMFLRLADKYSMKFYFGLYDSGRYWDTGDLSWEIEDNKYVIDEVWRNYGSKYKSFGGWYISGEISRATKGVIDAFHAMGKQCKDVSGGLPTFISPWIDGKKAVMGTDKLTKEDAVSVQEHEREWNEIFDGIHDVVDACAFQDGHIDYDELDAFFTVNKKLADKYGMKCWTNAETFDRDMPIDFLPIKFDKLRMKLEAAKRAGYDKAITFEFSHFMSPQSAYLQAGHLYNRYKEYFNIK
;
A
#
# COMPACT_ATOMS: atom_id res chain seq x y z
N SER A 1 -9.47 -3.11 37.70
CA SER A 1 -9.19 -1.83 37.05
C SER A 1 -9.06 -2.08 35.57
N SER A 2 -10.02 -1.65 34.86
CA SER A 2 -9.93 -1.66 33.43
C SER A 2 -8.77 -0.77 33.02
N MET A 3 -7.73 -1.39 32.55
CA MET A 3 -6.68 -0.70 31.81
C MET A 3 -7.27 -0.29 30.47
N LEU A 4 -8.23 0.61 30.53
CA LEU A 4 -8.80 1.19 29.32
C LEU A 4 -7.74 2.04 28.68
N VAL A 5 -7.24 1.58 27.53
CA VAL A 5 -6.45 2.44 26.68
C VAL A 5 -7.38 3.59 26.28
N PRO A 6 -7.01 4.87 26.55
CA PRO A 6 -7.87 5.99 26.18
C PRO A 6 -8.18 5.94 24.68
N MET A 7 -9.46 6.12 24.35
CA MET A 7 -9.90 6.17 22.95
C MET A 7 -9.17 7.29 22.21
N GLY A 8 -8.65 6.97 21.03
CA GLY A 8 -7.96 7.95 20.20
C GLY A 8 -6.44 8.02 20.36
N ASP A 9 -5.83 7.14 21.15
CA ASP A 9 -4.37 7.05 21.26
C ASP A 9 -3.73 6.44 20.01
N ALA A 10 -4.50 5.78 19.19
CA ALA A 10 -4.05 5.19 17.93
C ALA A 10 -4.63 5.93 16.73
N LEU A 11 -3.86 5.96 15.63
CA LEU A 11 -4.31 6.51 14.38
C LEU A 11 -5.29 5.52 13.72
N LYS A 12 -6.43 6.02 13.25
CA LYS A 12 -7.41 5.18 12.55
C LYS A 12 -6.91 4.81 11.16
N ILE A 13 -7.22 3.60 10.72
CA ILE A 13 -6.99 3.18 9.34
C ILE A 13 -8.07 3.82 8.47
N THR A 14 -7.67 4.60 7.47
CA THR A 14 -8.59 5.25 6.55
C THR A 14 -8.36 4.85 5.10
N GLY A 15 -7.42 3.96 4.83
CA GLY A 15 -7.17 3.45 3.47
C GLY A 15 -6.76 1.99 3.48
N THR A 16 -7.04 1.29 2.40
CA THR A 16 -6.62 -0.10 2.23
C THR A 16 -6.26 -0.41 0.80
N PHE A 17 -5.30 -1.30 0.63
CA PHE A 17 -5.04 -1.92 -0.67
C PHE A 17 -6.14 -2.92 -1.02
N LEU A 18 -6.39 -3.06 -2.32
CA LEU A 18 -7.22 -4.10 -2.92
C LEU A 18 -6.30 -5.00 -3.72
N ASP A 19 -6.26 -6.29 -3.42
CA ASP A 19 -5.33 -7.23 -4.06
C ASP A 19 -6.03 -8.49 -4.55
N GLU A 20 -6.08 -8.65 -5.87
CA GLU A 20 -6.58 -9.85 -6.56
C GLU A 20 -5.49 -10.46 -7.43
N ILE A 21 -4.23 -10.01 -7.31
CA ILE A 21 -3.22 -10.35 -8.29
C ILE A 21 -1.90 -10.87 -7.71
N SER A 22 -1.62 -10.63 -6.43
CA SER A 22 -0.37 -11.09 -5.82
C SER A 22 -0.36 -12.61 -5.70
N HIS A 23 0.80 -13.19 -6.00
CA HIS A 23 0.97 -14.66 -6.02
C HIS A 23 0.97 -15.31 -4.63
N ASP A 24 1.24 -14.53 -3.60
CA ASP A 24 1.37 -14.98 -2.20
C ASP A 24 0.08 -14.78 -1.38
N ILE A 25 -0.96 -14.24 -1.99
CA ILE A 25 -2.25 -14.03 -1.35
C ILE A 25 -3.32 -14.74 -2.17
N PRO A 26 -4.09 -15.65 -1.55
CA PRO A 26 -5.10 -16.39 -2.29
C PRO A 26 -6.27 -15.48 -2.68
N HIS A 27 -6.73 -15.58 -3.92
CA HIS A 27 -7.99 -14.97 -4.28
C HIS A 27 -9.12 -15.67 -3.51
N GLN A 28 -10.20 -14.94 -3.24
CA GLN A 28 -11.29 -15.46 -2.42
C GLN A 28 -12.51 -15.84 -3.25
N ASN A 29 -12.40 -15.88 -4.58
CA ASN A 29 -13.51 -16.13 -5.51
C ASN A 29 -14.66 -15.14 -5.33
N TRP A 30 -14.36 -13.92 -4.92
CA TRP A 30 -15.38 -12.89 -4.76
C TRP A 30 -15.84 -12.36 -6.10
N GLY A 31 -17.17 -12.28 -6.26
CA GLY A 31 -17.78 -11.52 -7.34
C GLY A 31 -18.11 -10.11 -6.87
N GLU A 32 -18.82 -9.36 -7.73
CA GLU A 32 -19.16 -7.97 -7.43
C GLU A 32 -20.01 -7.84 -6.17
N ARG A 33 -20.87 -8.81 -5.87
CA ARG A 33 -21.72 -8.81 -4.68
C ARG A 33 -20.90 -8.78 -3.39
N GLU A 34 -19.87 -9.63 -3.32
CA GLU A 34 -18.98 -9.70 -2.16
C GLU A 34 -18.10 -8.47 -2.07
N TRP A 35 -17.60 -7.97 -3.19
CA TRP A 35 -16.85 -6.73 -3.21
C TRP A 35 -17.70 -5.54 -2.77
N ASP A 36 -18.93 -5.44 -3.22
CA ASP A 36 -19.86 -4.39 -2.77
C ASP A 36 -20.04 -4.44 -1.26
N GLN A 37 -20.27 -5.63 -0.71
CA GLN A 37 -20.42 -5.82 0.73
C GLN A 37 -19.11 -5.46 1.47
N ASP A 38 -17.96 -5.78 0.89
CA ASP A 38 -16.68 -5.47 1.52
C ASP A 38 -16.41 -3.96 1.55
N PHE A 39 -16.79 -3.25 0.50
CA PHE A 39 -16.70 -1.78 0.52
C PHE A 39 -17.59 -1.18 1.61
N ARG A 40 -18.76 -1.77 1.89
CA ARG A 40 -19.58 -1.36 3.03
C ARG A 40 -18.89 -1.61 4.36
N TYR A 41 -18.26 -2.78 4.52
CA TYR A 41 -17.50 -3.07 5.74
C TYR A 41 -16.34 -2.09 5.91
N MET A 42 -15.61 -1.80 4.85
CA MET A 42 -14.55 -0.80 4.86
C MET A 42 -15.08 0.56 5.34
N ARG A 43 -16.17 1.01 4.72
CA ARG A 43 -16.77 2.31 5.05
C ARG A 43 -17.24 2.36 6.49
N SER A 44 -17.75 1.26 7.03
CA SER A 44 -18.25 1.18 8.39
C SER A 44 -17.21 1.45 9.47
N ILE A 45 -15.92 1.27 9.15
CA ILE A 45 -14.82 1.57 10.08
C ILE A 45 -14.02 2.81 9.70
N GLY A 46 -14.51 3.58 8.72
CA GLY A 46 -13.91 4.86 8.36
C GLY A 46 -12.90 4.82 7.23
N ILE A 47 -12.81 3.73 6.48
CA ILE A 47 -11.97 3.67 5.29
C ILE A 47 -12.64 4.50 4.18
N ASP A 48 -11.93 5.50 3.69
CA ASP A 48 -12.38 6.40 2.63
C ASP A 48 -11.49 6.34 1.38
N THR A 49 -10.45 5.52 1.42
CA THR A 49 -9.45 5.40 0.35
C THR A 49 -9.20 3.95 0.03
N VAL A 50 -9.33 3.58 -1.23
CA VAL A 50 -9.00 2.23 -1.72
C VAL A 50 -7.92 2.33 -2.78
N ILE A 51 -6.99 1.39 -2.77
CA ILE A 51 -5.79 1.45 -3.58
C ILE A 51 -5.64 0.11 -4.30
N MET A 52 -5.71 0.11 -5.63
CA MET A 52 -5.36 -1.07 -6.38
C MET A 52 -3.86 -1.31 -6.21
N ILE A 53 -3.47 -2.44 -5.63
CA ILE A 53 -2.06 -2.72 -5.29
C ILE A 53 -1.18 -2.62 -6.53
N ARG A 54 -1.66 -3.18 -7.65
CA ARG A 54 -1.06 -3.04 -8.97
C ARG A 54 -2.07 -3.44 -10.03
N SER A 55 -1.94 -2.85 -11.20
CA SER A 55 -2.83 -3.12 -12.33
C SER A 55 -2.55 -4.45 -13.00
N GLY A 56 -1.35 -4.98 -12.81
CA GLY A 56 -0.94 -6.27 -13.32
C GLY A 56 0.41 -6.68 -12.76
N TYR A 57 0.65 -7.99 -12.81
CA TYR A 57 1.90 -8.61 -12.42
C TYR A 57 2.30 -9.64 -13.48
N ARG A 58 3.43 -9.43 -14.15
CA ARG A 58 3.90 -10.27 -15.24
C ARG A 58 2.82 -10.35 -16.34
N LYS A 59 2.28 -11.53 -16.64
CA LYS A 59 1.25 -11.72 -17.67
C LYS A 59 -0.19 -11.58 -17.19
N PHE A 60 -0.39 -11.44 -15.87
CA PHE A 60 -1.72 -11.32 -15.26
C PHE A 60 -2.07 -9.85 -15.08
N ILE A 61 -3.23 -9.44 -15.59
CA ILE A 61 -3.68 -8.05 -15.52
C ILE A 61 -5.12 -8.00 -15.00
N THR A 62 -5.48 -6.84 -14.44
CA THR A 62 -6.77 -6.64 -13.77
C THR A 62 -7.81 -5.94 -14.63
N TYR A 63 -7.40 -5.44 -15.79
CA TYR A 63 -8.26 -4.73 -16.73
C TYR A 63 -7.77 -5.00 -18.16
N PRO A 64 -8.63 -4.82 -19.20
CA PRO A 64 -8.26 -5.14 -20.58
C PRO A 64 -7.37 -4.05 -21.20
N SER A 65 -6.10 -4.02 -20.78
CA SER A 65 -5.10 -3.08 -21.30
C SER A 65 -4.73 -3.42 -22.74
N ALA A 66 -4.97 -2.52 -23.66
CA ALA A 66 -4.58 -2.71 -25.06
C ALA A 66 -3.07 -2.90 -25.18
N HIS A 67 -2.29 -2.09 -24.48
CA HIS A 67 -0.83 -2.18 -24.49
C HIS A 67 -0.34 -3.54 -23.96
N LEU A 68 -0.81 -3.93 -22.77
CA LEU A 68 -0.33 -5.16 -22.13
C LEU A 68 -0.80 -6.41 -22.87
N LEU A 69 -2.00 -6.41 -23.44
CA LEU A 69 -2.48 -7.50 -24.28
C LEU A 69 -1.59 -7.64 -25.51
N SER A 70 -1.15 -6.53 -26.12
CA SER A 70 -0.24 -6.56 -27.26
C SER A 70 1.14 -7.13 -26.90
N LYS A 71 1.50 -7.10 -25.62
CA LYS A 71 2.76 -7.66 -25.07
C LYS A 71 2.62 -9.11 -24.64
N GLY A 72 1.46 -9.73 -24.83
CA GLY A 72 1.22 -11.13 -24.51
C GLY A 72 0.64 -11.40 -23.13
N CYS A 73 0.17 -10.37 -22.42
CA CYS A 73 -0.57 -10.56 -21.17
C CYS A 73 -1.91 -11.24 -21.45
N TYR A 74 -2.45 -11.93 -20.45
CA TYR A 74 -3.71 -12.65 -20.58
C TYR A 74 -4.90 -11.71 -20.38
N MET A 75 -5.94 -11.89 -21.21
CA MET A 75 -7.20 -11.15 -21.03
C MET A 75 -7.81 -11.50 -19.68
N PRO A 76 -8.11 -10.52 -18.83
CA PRO A 76 -8.76 -10.81 -17.56
C PRO A 76 -10.22 -11.24 -17.80
N SER A 77 -10.71 -12.13 -16.94
CA SER A 77 -12.11 -12.59 -17.01
C SER A 77 -13.11 -11.51 -16.58
N VAL A 78 -12.66 -10.55 -15.78
CA VAL A 78 -13.46 -9.43 -15.27
C VAL A 78 -12.61 -8.17 -15.33
N ASP A 79 -13.23 -7.04 -15.68
CA ASP A 79 -12.58 -5.74 -15.56
C ASP A 79 -12.70 -5.26 -14.10
N LEU A 80 -11.70 -5.61 -13.28
CA LEU A 80 -11.65 -5.23 -11.88
C LEU A 80 -11.48 -3.72 -11.70
N LEU A 81 -10.79 -3.07 -12.61
CA LEU A 81 -10.59 -1.63 -12.52
C LEU A 81 -11.94 -0.88 -12.63
N ASP A 82 -12.75 -1.26 -13.60
CA ASP A 82 -14.10 -0.70 -13.75
C ASP A 82 -14.95 -0.99 -12.49
N MET A 83 -14.93 -2.23 -12.02
CA MET A 83 -15.72 -2.62 -10.84
C MET A 83 -15.33 -1.80 -9.60
N PHE A 84 -14.03 -1.71 -9.31
CA PHE A 84 -13.56 -0.98 -8.14
C PHE A 84 -13.85 0.51 -8.23
N LEU A 85 -13.72 1.10 -9.40
CA LEU A 85 -14.06 2.52 -9.60
C LEU A 85 -15.55 2.78 -9.41
N ARG A 86 -16.43 1.90 -9.95
CA ARG A 86 -17.87 2.01 -9.73
C ARG A 86 -18.25 1.88 -8.26
N LEU A 87 -17.63 0.93 -7.55
CA LEU A 87 -17.89 0.74 -6.13
C LEU A 87 -17.35 1.92 -5.30
N ALA A 88 -16.17 2.43 -5.65
CA ALA A 88 -15.63 3.61 -5.00
C ALA A 88 -16.53 4.84 -5.22
N ASP A 89 -17.05 5.04 -6.42
CA ASP A 89 -18.07 6.08 -6.68
C ASP A 89 -19.30 5.89 -5.81
N LYS A 90 -19.82 4.66 -5.76
CA LYS A 90 -21.02 4.32 -4.99
C LYS A 90 -20.89 4.64 -3.50
N TYR A 91 -19.73 4.38 -2.92
CA TYR A 91 -19.46 4.56 -1.49
C TYR A 91 -18.70 5.85 -1.17
N SER A 92 -18.55 6.74 -2.13
CA SER A 92 -17.86 8.04 -1.97
C SER A 92 -16.44 7.88 -1.42
N MET A 93 -15.69 6.96 -1.99
CA MET A 93 -14.28 6.72 -1.65
C MET A 93 -13.36 7.26 -2.73
N LYS A 94 -12.13 7.59 -2.35
CA LYS A 94 -11.06 7.91 -3.31
C LYS A 94 -10.38 6.62 -3.74
N PHE A 95 -10.15 6.48 -5.03
CA PHE A 95 -9.46 5.36 -5.63
C PHE A 95 -8.08 5.80 -6.13
N TYR A 96 -7.04 5.05 -5.73
CA TYR A 96 -5.68 5.22 -6.24
C TYR A 96 -5.33 4.04 -7.14
N PHE A 97 -4.86 4.36 -8.34
CA PHE A 97 -4.48 3.34 -9.31
C PHE A 97 -3.03 2.91 -9.10
N GLY A 98 -2.80 1.63 -8.83
CA GLY A 98 -1.46 1.03 -8.74
C GLY A 98 -0.93 0.67 -10.13
N LEU A 99 0.32 1.01 -10.39
CA LEU A 99 0.95 0.81 -11.68
C LEU A 99 1.21 -0.67 -11.99
N TYR A 100 1.66 -0.95 -13.21
CA TYR A 100 1.95 -2.29 -13.67
C TYR A 100 3.34 -2.75 -13.20
N ASP A 101 3.45 -4.00 -12.76
CA ASP A 101 4.70 -4.66 -12.37
C ASP A 101 5.01 -5.75 -13.39
N SER A 102 6.05 -5.54 -14.20
CA SER A 102 6.47 -6.51 -15.20
C SER A 102 7.14 -7.74 -14.59
N GLY A 103 7.60 -7.64 -13.37
CA GLY A 103 8.40 -8.66 -12.68
C GLY A 103 9.85 -8.74 -13.16
N ARG A 104 10.22 -8.00 -14.21
CA ARG A 104 11.55 -8.12 -14.83
C ARG A 104 12.67 -7.55 -14.00
N TYR A 105 12.40 -6.46 -13.25
CA TYR A 105 13.44 -5.84 -12.44
C TYR A 105 13.93 -6.73 -11.29
N TRP A 106 13.10 -7.65 -10.84
CA TRP A 106 13.49 -8.65 -9.84
C TRP A 106 14.61 -9.55 -10.35
N ASP A 107 14.58 -9.87 -11.65
CA ASP A 107 15.55 -10.76 -12.27
C ASP A 107 16.77 -10.00 -12.80
N THR A 108 16.57 -8.79 -13.30
CA THR A 108 17.61 -8.05 -14.02
C THR A 108 18.16 -6.85 -13.25
N GLY A 109 17.43 -6.35 -12.25
CA GLY A 109 17.76 -5.10 -11.56
C GLY A 109 17.52 -3.85 -12.42
N ASP A 110 16.96 -3.99 -13.61
CA ASP A 110 16.75 -2.91 -14.57
C ASP A 110 15.29 -2.43 -14.51
N LEU A 111 15.10 -1.17 -14.14
CA LEU A 111 13.79 -0.52 -14.04
C LEU A 111 13.29 0.10 -15.34
N SER A 112 14.08 0.07 -16.41
CA SER A 112 13.69 0.69 -17.69
C SER A 112 12.39 0.10 -18.27
N TRP A 113 12.19 -1.21 -18.06
CA TRP A 113 10.96 -1.90 -18.48
C TRP A 113 9.72 -1.38 -17.76
N GLU A 114 9.87 -1.10 -16.46
CA GLU A 114 8.78 -0.55 -15.66
C GLU A 114 8.36 0.83 -16.16
N ILE A 115 9.33 1.67 -16.45
CA ILE A 115 9.09 3.02 -16.96
C ILE A 115 8.41 2.96 -18.32
N GLU A 116 8.92 2.12 -19.23
CA GLU A 116 8.41 2.02 -20.60
C GLU A 116 6.98 1.46 -20.66
N ASP A 117 6.72 0.34 -19.97
CA ASP A 117 5.38 -0.25 -19.96
C ASP A 117 4.37 0.67 -19.28
N ASN A 118 4.75 1.28 -18.16
CA ASN A 118 3.86 2.17 -17.43
C ASN A 118 3.57 3.47 -18.16
N LYS A 119 4.45 3.91 -19.05
CA LYS A 119 4.17 5.05 -19.92
C LYS A 119 2.86 4.87 -20.69
N TYR A 120 2.66 3.69 -21.26
CA TYR A 120 1.43 3.36 -22.00
C TYR A 120 0.26 3.09 -21.05
N VAL A 121 0.50 2.38 -19.95
CA VAL A 121 -0.54 2.05 -18.97
C VAL A 121 -1.14 3.32 -18.36
N ILE A 122 -0.32 4.25 -17.94
CA ILE A 122 -0.78 5.52 -17.36
C ILE A 122 -1.66 6.30 -18.34
N ASP A 123 -1.21 6.43 -19.58
CA ASP A 123 -1.96 7.16 -20.61
C ASP A 123 -3.31 6.50 -20.91
N GLU A 124 -3.33 5.18 -21.13
CA GLU A 124 -4.58 4.49 -21.47
C GLU A 124 -5.57 4.45 -20.30
N VAL A 125 -5.08 4.27 -19.08
CA VAL A 125 -5.94 4.24 -17.90
C VAL A 125 -6.56 5.60 -17.65
N TRP A 126 -5.81 6.67 -17.75
CA TRP A 126 -6.39 7.99 -17.61
C TRP A 126 -7.46 8.27 -18.68
N ARG A 127 -7.14 7.97 -19.94
CA ARG A 127 -8.05 8.20 -21.08
C ARG A 127 -9.33 7.36 -20.97
N ASN A 128 -9.21 6.09 -20.57
CA ASN A 128 -10.33 5.15 -20.59
C ASN A 128 -11.11 5.05 -19.28
N TYR A 129 -10.48 5.42 -18.17
CA TYR A 129 -11.09 5.29 -16.84
C TYR A 129 -11.00 6.57 -16.02
N GLY A 130 -9.83 7.15 -15.88
CA GLY A 130 -9.56 8.23 -14.95
C GLY A 130 -10.48 9.43 -15.13
N SER A 131 -10.66 9.87 -16.36
CA SER A 131 -11.51 11.03 -16.68
C SER A 131 -13.01 10.76 -16.54
N LYS A 132 -13.42 9.50 -16.37
CA LYS A 132 -14.84 9.08 -16.37
C LYS A 132 -15.39 8.83 -14.97
N TYR A 133 -14.56 8.58 -14.00
CA TYR A 133 -14.98 8.21 -12.64
C TYR A 133 -14.56 9.27 -11.64
N LYS A 134 -15.50 9.78 -10.86
CA LYS A 134 -15.24 10.78 -9.81
C LYS A 134 -14.29 10.27 -8.75
N SER A 135 -14.36 8.97 -8.48
CA SER A 135 -13.54 8.32 -7.45
C SER A 135 -12.06 8.21 -7.82
N PHE A 136 -11.71 8.35 -9.09
CA PHE A 136 -10.30 8.29 -9.49
C PHE A 136 -9.56 9.49 -8.88
N GLY A 137 -8.89 9.24 -7.75
CA GLY A 137 -8.32 10.28 -6.91
C GLY A 137 -6.81 10.40 -6.90
N GLY A 138 -6.11 9.45 -7.51
CA GLY A 138 -4.66 9.51 -7.52
C GLY A 138 -3.99 8.25 -8.03
N TRP A 139 -2.67 8.21 -7.86
CA TRP A 139 -1.81 7.17 -8.40
C TRP A 139 -0.93 6.59 -7.31
N TYR A 140 -0.85 5.27 -7.29
CA TYR A 140 0.12 4.55 -6.47
C TYR A 140 1.24 4.04 -7.37
N ILE A 141 2.47 4.53 -7.15
CA ILE A 141 3.64 4.06 -7.88
C ILE A 141 4.09 2.77 -7.20
N SER A 142 3.60 1.66 -7.71
CA SER A 142 3.55 0.37 -7.06
C SER A 142 4.83 -0.46 -7.13
N GLY A 143 5.92 0.09 -7.61
CA GLY A 143 7.19 -0.63 -7.59
C GLY A 143 7.57 -0.97 -6.15
N GLU A 144 7.71 -2.26 -5.83
CA GLU A 144 8.28 -2.68 -4.55
C GLU A 144 9.79 -2.47 -4.61
N ILE A 145 10.19 -1.21 -4.55
CA ILE A 145 11.55 -0.77 -4.71
C ILE A 145 12.06 -0.40 -3.33
N SER A 146 13.25 -0.92 -2.97
CA SER A 146 13.92 -0.53 -1.73
C SER A 146 14.95 0.56 -2.02
N ARG A 147 15.44 1.19 -0.95
CA ARG A 147 16.56 2.12 -0.99
C ARG A 147 17.76 1.58 -1.76
N ALA A 148 17.96 0.25 -1.75
CA ALA A 148 19.10 -0.40 -2.40
C ALA A 148 18.92 -0.60 -3.90
N THR A 149 17.73 -0.30 -4.45
CA THR A 149 17.46 -0.49 -5.88
C THR A 149 18.15 0.61 -6.69
N LYS A 150 19.02 0.21 -7.61
CA LYS A 150 19.70 1.16 -8.49
C LYS A 150 18.69 1.86 -9.40
N GLY A 151 18.79 3.18 -9.50
CA GLY A 151 17.90 3.96 -10.37
C GLY A 151 16.53 4.25 -9.76
N VAL A 152 16.35 4.02 -8.46
CA VAL A 152 15.06 4.23 -7.78
C VAL A 152 14.55 5.66 -7.92
N ILE A 153 15.43 6.66 -7.77
CA ILE A 153 15.04 8.07 -7.89
C ILE A 153 14.53 8.38 -9.28
N ASP A 154 15.28 7.99 -10.31
CA ASP A 154 14.91 8.26 -11.70
C ASP A 154 13.59 7.56 -12.06
N ALA A 155 13.40 6.32 -11.60
CA ALA A 155 12.18 5.56 -11.88
C ALA A 155 10.96 6.19 -11.21
N PHE A 156 11.03 6.51 -9.93
CA PHE A 156 9.94 7.15 -9.22
C PHE A 156 9.63 8.53 -9.80
N HIS A 157 10.66 9.29 -10.14
CA HIS A 157 10.48 10.61 -10.73
C HIS A 157 9.80 10.54 -12.11
N ALA A 158 10.27 9.65 -12.98
CA ALA A 158 9.71 9.50 -14.33
C ALA A 158 8.23 9.08 -14.27
N MET A 159 7.90 8.07 -13.47
CA MET A 159 6.53 7.58 -13.35
C MET A 159 5.62 8.58 -12.64
N GLY A 160 6.10 9.19 -11.56
CA GLY A 160 5.35 10.22 -10.84
C GLY A 160 5.04 11.44 -11.68
N LYS A 161 6.02 11.91 -12.44
CA LYS A 161 5.84 13.05 -13.35
C LYS A 161 4.79 12.75 -14.40
N GLN A 162 4.84 11.59 -15.03
CA GLN A 162 3.85 11.23 -16.03
C GLN A 162 2.44 11.12 -15.46
N CYS A 163 2.29 10.51 -14.29
CA CYS A 163 1.00 10.45 -13.60
C CYS A 163 0.40 11.84 -13.41
N LYS A 164 1.20 12.76 -12.92
CA LYS A 164 0.74 14.15 -12.73
C LYS A 164 0.43 14.86 -14.04
N ASP A 165 1.29 14.70 -15.03
CA ASP A 165 1.12 15.39 -16.32
C ASP A 165 -0.19 14.99 -17.01
N VAL A 166 -0.55 13.71 -17.01
CA VAL A 166 -1.77 13.24 -17.69
C VAL A 166 -3.05 13.60 -16.92
N SER A 167 -2.98 13.70 -15.61
CA SER A 167 -4.16 13.83 -14.73
C SER A 167 -4.35 15.23 -14.16
N GLY A 168 -3.58 16.21 -14.62
CA GLY A 168 -3.71 17.57 -14.09
C GLY A 168 -3.23 17.70 -12.65
N GLY A 169 -2.27 16.88 -12.23
CA GLY A 169 -1.65 16.99 -10.91
C GLY A 169 -2.29 16.17 -9.81
N LEU A 170 -3.03 15.12 -10.13
CA LEU A 170 -3.58 14.24 -9.09
C LEU A 170 -2.48 13.69 -8.17
N PRO A 171 -2.80 13.45 -6.89
CA PRO A 171 -1.83 12.96 -5.92
C PRO A 171 -1.19 11.64 -6.30
N THR A 172 0.07 11.49 -5.90
CA THR A 172 0.84 10.26 -6.07
C THR A 172 1.42 9.83 -4.73
N PHE A 173 1.58 8.53 -4.51
CA PHE A 173 2.29 8.04 -3.33
C PHE A 173 3.09 6.78 -3.63
N ILE A 174 4.04 6.49 -2.74
CA ILE A 174 4.86 5.29 -2.74
C ILE A 174 4.72 4.56 -1.40
N SER A 175 4.99 3.25 -1.38
CA SER A 175 4.92 2.45 -0.16
C SER A 175 6.10 1.48 -0.05
N PRO A 176 7.32 1.99 0.14
CA PRO A 176 8.51 1.15 0.26
C PRO A 176 8.60 0.46 1.61
N TRP A 177 9.39 -0.63 1.68
CA TRP A 177 9.69 -1.27 2.96
C TRP A 177 10.96 -0.71 3.59
N ILE A 178 11.12 -0.99 4.87
CA ILE A 178 12.30 -0.63 5.66
C ILE A 178 13.01 -1.93 6.04
N ASP A 179 14.33 -2.01 5.85
CA ASP A 179 15.13 -3.18 6.21
C ASP A 179 15.45 -3.19 7.72
N GLY A 180 14.39 -3.25 8.54
CA GLY A 180 14.50 -3.34 10.00
C GLY A 180 14.92 -4.73 10.49
N LYS A 181 14.96 -4.91 11.81
CA LYS A 181 15.45 -6.15 12.43
C LYS A 181 14.66 -7.39 12.00
N LYS A 182 13.36 -7.26 11.73
CA LYS A 182 12.54 -8.40 11.31
C LYS A 182 12.87 -8.88 9.90
N ALA A 183 13.35 -8.01 9.03
CA ALA A 183 13.74 -8.39 7.68
C ALA A 183 14.87 -9.41 7.67
N VAL A 184 15.73 -9.35 8.68
CA VAL A 184 16.93 -10.22 8.77
C VAL A 184 16.70 -11.44 9.66
N MET A 185 15.66 -11.40 10.52
CA MET A 185 15.39 -12.52 11.44
C MET A 185 14.59 -13.65 10.81
N GLY A 186 13.88 -13.39 9.73
CA GLY A 186 12.99 -14.35 9.07
C GLY A 186 13.55 -15.00 7.82
N THR A 187 14.78 -14.67 7.41
CA THR A 187 15.41 -15.24 6.21
C THR A 187 16.78 -15.81 6.53
N ASP A 188 17.10 -16.97 5.97
CA ASP A 188 18.40 -17.63 6.15
C ASP A 188 19.54 -16.88 5.42
N LYS A 189 19.24 -15.80 4.71
CA LYS A 189 20.20 -15.11 3.85
C LYS A 189 20.79 -13.84 4.42
N LEU A 190 20.15 -13.28 5.48
CA LEU A 190 20.56 -12.00 6.07
C LEU A 190 20.83 -12.18 7.56
N THR A 191 21.78 -11.43 8.09
CA THR A 191 22.11 -11.42 9.52
C THR A 191 21.60 -10.13 10.17
N LYS A 192 21.60 -10.05 11.50
CA LYS A 192 21.18 -8.84 12.23
C LYS A 192 21.99 -7.60 11.84
N GLU A 193 23.23 -7.80 11.43
CA GLU A 193 24.12 -6.72 10.97
C GLU A 193 23.67 -6.12 9.64
N ASP A 194 22.86 -6.84 8.87
CA ASP A 194 22.31 -6.35 7.60
C ASP A 194 21.10 -5.44 7.80
N ALA A 195 20.56 -5.35 9.01
CA ALA A 195 19.47 -4.43 9.31
C ALA A 195 19.96 -2.99 9.24
N VAL A 196 19.19 -2.13 8.58
CA VAL A 196 19.51 -0.72 8.46
C VAL A 196 19.40 -0.04 9.82
N SER A 197 20.35 0.81 10.16
CA SER A 197 20.23 1.70 11.33
C SER A 197 19.27 2.85 11.01
N VAL A 198 18.72 3.46 12.06
CA VAL A 198 17.85 4.64 11.91
C VAL A 198 18.59 5.77 11.18
N GLN A 199 19.85 5.99 11.53
CA GLN A 199 20.67 7.04 10.91
C GLN A 199 20.94 6.78 9.44
N GLU A 200 21.20 5.54 9.08
CA GLU A 200 21.42 5.17 7.67
C GLU A 200 20.14 5.27 6.86
N HIS A 201 19.03 4.83 7.43
CA HIS A 201 17.69 5.00 6.83
C HIS A 201 17.40 6.49 6.57
N GLU A 202 17.66 7.35 7.54
CA GLU A 202 17.48 8.81 7.40
C GLU A 202 18.32 9.36 6.26
N ARG A 203 19.62 9.01 6.20
CA ARG A 203 20.54 9.47 5.18
C ARG A 203 20.09 9.07 3.77
N GLU A 204 19.73 7.81 3.59
CA GLU A 204 19.36 7.27 2.28
C GLU A 204 18.01 7.81 1.80
N TRP A 205 17.03 7.88 2.66
CA TRP A 205 15.71 8.40 2.28
C TRP A 205 15.68 9.91 2.16
N ASN A 206 16.58 10.62 2.84
CA ASN A 206 16.79 12.04 2.58
C ASN A 206 17.21 12.28 1.13
N GLU A 207 18.12 11.48 0.61
CA GLU A 207 18.55 11.57 -0.79
C GLU A 207 17.41 11.23 -1.75
N ILE A 208 16.69 10.15 -1.47
CA ILE A 208 15.55 9.73 -2.32
C ILE A 208 14.46 10.79 -2.33
N PHE A 209 14.04 11.27 -1.17
CA PHE A 209 12.99 12.30 -1.09
C PHE A 209 13.40 13.61 -1.76
N ASP A 210 14.68 13.99 -1.64
CA ASP A 210 15.20 15.16 -2.35
C ASP A 210 14.99 15.03 -3.87
N GLY A 211 15.14 13.83 -4.41
CA GLY A 211 15.00 13.59 -5.85
C GLY A 211 13.58 13.38 -6.36
N ILE A 212 12.58 13.16 -5.49
CA ILE A 212 11.23 12.77 -5.91
C ILE A 212 10.10 13.64 -5.35
N HIS A 213 10.36 14.49 -4.36
CA HIS A 213 9.28 15.22 -3.65
C HIS A 213 8.44 16.13 -4.55
N ASP A 214 8.95 16.54 -5.70
CA ASP A 214 8.21 17.35 -6.66
C ASP A 214 7.13 16.54 -7.41
N VAL A 215 7.23 15.22 -7.45
CA VAL A 215 6.30 14.34 -8.17
C VAL A 215 5.68 13.24 -7.31
N VAL A 216 6.06 13.13 -6.05
CA VAL A 216 5.50 12.18 -5.08
C VAL A 216 4.99 12.96 -3.86
N ASP A 217 3.70 12.87 -3.60
CA ASP A 217 3.06 13.67 -2.55
C ASP A 217 3.07 13.01 -1.18
N ALA A 218 3.10 11.69 -1.12
CA ALA A 218 3.06 10.95 0.14
C ALA A 218 3.94 9.71 0.09
N CYS A 219 4.47 9.34 1.25
CA CYS A 219 5.19 8.07 1.43
C CYS A 219 4.56 7.31 2.59
N ALA A 220 4.18 6.06 2.33
CA ALA A 220 3.60 5.15 3.31
C ALA A 220 4.55 3.98 3.51
N PHE A 221 5.57 4.13 4.36
CA PHE A 221 6.49 3.03 4.63
C PHE A 221 5.77 1.82 5.20
N GLN A 222 6.08 0.64 4.68
CA GLN A 222 5.61 -0.63 5.22
C GLN A 222 6.29 -0.91 6.56
N ASP A 223 5.52 -1.35 7.54
CA ASP A 223 6.02 -1.59 8.90
C ASP A 223 6.37 -3.04 9.21
N GLY A 224 6.18 -3.94 8.26
CA GLY A 224 6.27 -5.38 8.50
C GLY A 224 7.67 -5.88 8.87
N HIS A 225 8.71 -5.16 8.49
CA HIS A 225 10.10 -5.54 8.78
C HIS A 225 10.72 -4.72 9.91
N ILE A 226 9.93 -3.88 10.57
CA ILE A 226 10.36 -3.12 11.75
C ILE A 226 9.92 -3.86 13.01
N ASP A 227 10.83 -4.08 13.94
CA ASP A 227 10.47 -4.65 15.24
C ASP A 227 9.73 -3.59 16.08
N TYR A 228 8.91 -4.04 17.02
CA TYR A 228 8.08 -3.15 17.84
C TYR A 228 8.90 -2.17 18.68
N ASP A 229 10.12 -2.56 19.08
CA ASP A 229 11.04 -1.68 19.80
C ASP A 229 11.69 -0.61 18.90
N GLU A 230 11.58 -0.75 17.59
CA GLU A 230 12.13 0.21 16.61
C GLU A 230 11.09 1.20 16.08
N LEU A 231 9.80 0.97 16.32
CA LEU A 231 8.73 1.75 15.69
C LEU A 231 8.87 3.25 15.91
N ASP A 232 9.01 3.69 17.16
CA ASP A 232 9.06 5.11 17.45
C ASP A 232 10.25 5.82 16.78
N ALA A 233 11.41 5.17 16.76
CA ALA A 233 12.62 5.76 16.17
C ALA A 233 12.48 5.93 14.65
N PHE A 234 12.06 4.89 13.94
CA PHE A 234 11.86 4.98 12.48
C PHE A 234 10.72 5.93 12.12
N PHE A 235 9.61 5.87 12.86
CA PHE A 235 8.45 6.71 12.57
C PHE A 235 8.77 8.20 12.78
N THR A 236 9.53 8.54 13.82
CA THR A 236 9.99 9.90 14.05
C THR A 236 10.84 10.41 12.89
N VAL A 237 11.76 9.60 12.41
CA VAL A 237 12.62 9.96 11.27
C VAL A 237 11.79 10.10 9.99
N ASN A 238 10.85 9.18 9.73
CA ASN A 238 9.99 9.25 8.55
C ASN A 238 9.18 10.55 8.53
N LYS A 239 8.61 10.93 9.65
CA LYS A 239 7.84 12.18 9.77
C LYS A 239 8.72 13.41 9.56
N LYS A 240 9.91 13.42 10.17
CA LYS A 240 10.89 14.47 9.99
C LYS A 240 11.27 14.67 8.51
N LEU A 241 11.54 13.58 7.81
CA LEU A 241 11.89 13.61 6.38
C LEU A 241 10.72 14.11 5.53
N ALA A 242 9.53 13.61 5.78
CA ALA A 242 8.34 14.05 5.05
C ALA A 242 8.11 15.55 5.23
N ASP A 243 8.18 16.04 6.45
CA ASP A 243 8.02 17.47 6.75
C ASP A 243 9.09 18.33 6.07
N LYS A 244 10.34 17.85 6.05
CA LYS A 244 11.45 18.55 5.40
C LYS A 244 11.18 18.80 3.91
N TYR A 245 10.56 17.85 3.23
CA TYR A 245 10.33 17.91 1.79
C TYR A 245 8.88 18.24 1.40
N GLY A 246 8.06 18.60 2.37
CA GLY A 246 6.66 18.96 2.10
C GLY A 246 5.79 17.79 1.65
N MET A 247 6.18 16.57 1.99
CA MET A 247 5.43 15.35 1.67
C MET A 247 4.51 14.98 2.83
N LYS A 248 3.43 14.26 2.52
CA LYS A 248 2.58 13.65 3.53
C LYS A 248 3.24 12.38 4.06
N CYS A 249 3.17 12.18 5.36
CA CYS A 249 3.70 11.00 6.02
C CYS A 249 2.56 10.05 6.36
N TRP A 250 2.47 8.95 5.62
CA TRP A 250 1.51 7.89 5.88
C TRP A 250 2.25 6.68 6.44
N THR A 251 1.52 5.78 7.10
CA THR A 251 2.02 4.45 7.41
C THR A 251 1.23 3.41 6.63
N ASN A 252 1.90 2.37 6.16
CA ASN A 252 1.28 1.15 5.68
C ASN A 252 1.38 0.13 6.80
N ALA A 253 0.35 0.10 7.65
CA ALA A 253 0.26 -0.82 8.78
C ALA A 253 -0.21 -2.19 8.24
N GLU A 254 0.69 -3.17 8.21
CA GLU A 254 0.32 -4.51 7.75
C GLU A 254 -0.64 -5.16 8.75
N THR A 255 -1.76 -5.65 8.25
CA THR A 255 -2.77 -6.36 9.07
C THR A 255 -2.58 -7.87 9.06
N PHE A 256 -1.51 -8.34 8.45
CA PHE A 256 -1.07 -9.73 8.57
C PHE A 256 0.17 -9.81 9.46
N ASP A 257 0.43 -11.00 10.00
CA ASP A 257 1.52 -11.23 10.95
C ASP A 257 2.66 -12.00 10.27
N ARG A 258 3.88 -11.45 10.35
CA ARG A 258 5.10 -12.11 9.86
C ARG A 258 5.82 -12.91 10.92
N ASP A 259 5.44 -12.73 12.20
CA ASP A 259 6.11 -13.36 13.33
C ASP A 259 5.55 -14.75 13.65
N MET A 260 4.42 -15.10 13.06
CA MET A 260 3.79 -16.40 13.29
C MET A 260 4.42 -17.49 12.43
N PRO A 261 4.47 -18.74 12.91
CA PRO A 261 4.99 -19.85 12.11
C PRO A 261 4.27 -20.07 10.78
N ILE A 262 3.00 -19.69 10.72
CA ILE A 262 2.22 -19.69 9.49
C ILE A 262 2.18 -18.26 8.98
N ASP A 263 2.81 -18.03 7.85
CA ASP A 263 2.92 -16.69 7.26
C ASP A 263 1.56 -16.19 6.74
N PHE A 264 1.41 -14.87 6.77
CA PHE A 264 0.28 -14.17 6.19
C PHE A 264 -1.09 -14.55 6.77
N LEU A 265 -1.15 -14.71 8.09
CA LEU A 265 -2.42 -14.77 8.81
C LEU A 265 -2.76 -13.39 9.38
N PRO A 266 -4.06 -13.13 9.67
CA PRO A 266 -4.45 -11.88 10.32
C PRO A 266 -3.66 -11.62 11.61
N ILE A 267 -3.23 -10.37 11.77
CA ILE A 267 -2.45 -9.94 12.94
C ILE A 267 -3.33 -9.92 14.20
N LYS A 268 -2.72 -10.12 15.36
CA LYS A 268 -3.37 -9.86 16.64
C LYS A 268 -3.63 -8.36 16.79
N PHE A 269 -4.83 -8.00 17.27
CA PHE A 269 -5.18 -6.60 17.42
C PHE A 269 -4.19 -5.82 18.32
N ASP A 270 -3.67 -6.43 19.37
CA ASP A 270 -2.71 -5.76 20.25
C ASP A 270 -1.46 -5.30 19.50
N LYS A 271 -0.99 -6.09 18.55
CA LYS A 271 0.16 -5.73 17.73
C LYS A 271 -0.19 -4.60 16.76
N LEU A 272 -1.35 -4.68 16.10
CA LEU A 272 -1.82 -3.62 15.21
C LEU A 272 -2.00 -2.31 15.97
N ARG A 273 -2.56 -2.36 17.17
CA ARG A 273 -2.72 -1.20 18.04
C ARG A 273 -1.39 -0.52 18.31
N MET A 274 -0.35 -1.28 18.64
CA MET A 274 1.00 -0.71 18.88
C MET A 274 1.53 0.06 17.68
N LYS A 275 1.33 -0.47 16.48
CA LYS A 275 1.73 0.20 15.23
C LYS A 275 0.96 1.51 15.02
N LEU A 276 -0.34 1.48 15.22
CA LEU A 276 -1.20 2.66 15.02
C LEU A 276 -1.00 3.72 16.12
N GLU A 277 -0.69 3.31 17.34
CA GLU A 277 -0.31 4.23 18.40
C GLU A 277 1.02 4.92 18.09
N ALA A 278 2.02 4.18 17.63
CA ALA A 278 3.30 4.74 17.22
C ALA A 278 3.15 5.77 16.09
N ALA A 279 2.31 5.48 15.11
CA ALA A 279 2.02 6.40 14.02
C ALA A 279 1.39 7.71 14.53
N LYS A 280 0.47 7.61 15.47
CA LYS A 280 -0.15 8.79 16.06
C LYS A 280 0.83 9.60 16.88
N ARG A 281 1.67 8.96 17.71
CA ARG A 281 2.71 9.66 18.48
C ARG A 281 3.67 10.42 17.59
N ALA A 282 4.02 9.85 16.44
CA ALA A 282 4.91 10.50 15.48
C ALA A 282 4.25 11.61 14.67
N GLY A 283 2.93 11.77 14.75
CA GLY A 283 2.20 12.82 14.06
C GLY A 283 1.89 12.49 12.59
N TYR A 284 1.79 11.23 12.24
CA TYR A 284 1.48 10.81 10.88
C TYR A 284 0.13 11.33 10.41
N ASP A 285 0.04 11.61 9.11
CA ASP A 285 -1.16 12.18 8.50
C ASP A 285 -2.26 11.14 8.24
N LYS A 286 -1.88 9.89 7.97
CA LYS A 286 -2.83 8.85 7.56
C LYS A 286 -2.24 7.46 7.79
N ALA A 287 -3.12 6.51 8.12
CA ALA A 287 -2.78 5.09 8.11
C ALA A 287 -3.57 4.40 7.00
N ILE A 288 -2.84 3.68 6.15
CA ILE A 288 -3.40 2.72 5.20
C ILE A 288 -2.93 1.33 5.62
N THR A 289 -3.56 0.29 5.09
CA THR A 289 -3.20 -1.07 5.45
C THR A 289 -3.12 -2.00 4.24
N PHE A 290 -2.22 -2.91 4.29
CA PHE A 290 -2.24 -4.10 3.46
C PHE A 290 -2.66 -5.27 4.35
N GLU A 291 -3.82 -5.88 4.26
CA GLU A 291 -4.95 -5.28 3.55
C GLU A 291 -6.26 -5.75 4.21
N PHE A 292 -7.30 -5.01 4.06
CA PHE A 292 -8.56 -5.23 4.74
C PHE A 292 -9.25 -6.54 4.34
N SER A 293 -9.37 -6.80 3.04
CA SER A 293 -10.25 -7.85 2.51
C SER A 293 -9.85 -9.27 2.93
N HIS A 294 -8.54 -9.54 3.06
CA HIS A 294 -8.04 -10.83 3.51
C HIS A 294 -7.84 -10.91 5.02
N PHE A 295 -7.34 -9.83 5.63
CA PHE A 295 -6.82 -9.90 7.01
C PHE A 295 -7.70 -9.21 8.04
N MET A 296 -8.71 -8.47 7.62
CA MET A 296 -9.54 -7.70 8.55
C MET A 296 -11.04 -7.76 8.25
N SER A 297 -11.44 -8.27 7.08
CA SER A 297 -12.85 -8.30 6.69
C SER A 297 -13.61 -9.44 7.36
N PRO A 298 -14.87 -9.17 7.79
CA PRO A 298 -15.78 -10.24 8.21
C PRO A 298 -16.05 -11.29 7.13
N GLN A 299 -15.84 -10.96 5.85
CA GLN A 299 -16.05 -11.89 4.74
C GLN A 299 -14.82 -12.73 4.39
N SER A 300 -13.69 -12.46 5.04
CA SER A 300 -12.43 -13.15 4.72
C SER A 300 -12.53 -14.65 4.92
N ALA A 301 -11.80 -15.39 4.08
CA ALA A 301 -11.58 -16.81 4.28
C ALA A 301 -10.86 -17.13 5.59
N TYR A 302 -10.16 -16.15 6.18
CA TYR A 302 -9.50 -16.29 7.48
C TYR A 302 -10.46 -15.85 8.58
N LEU A 303 -10.84 -16.80 9.45
CA LEU A 303 -11.78 -16.53 10.54
C LEU A 303 -11.29 -15.41 11.47
N GLN A 304 -9.99 -15.35 11.72
CA GLN A 304 -9.37 -14.35 12.58
C GLN A 304 -9.57 -12.92 12.06
N ALA A 305 -9.77 -12.74 10.76
CA ALA A 305 -9.98 -11.41 10.17
C ALA A 305 -11.24 -10.73 10.72
N GLY A 306 -12.34 -11.48 10.81
CA GLY A 306 -13.59 -10.96 11.39
C GLY A 306 -13.44 -10.60 12.86
N HIS A 307 -12.64 -11.36 13.60
CA HIS A 307 -12.35 -11.04 14.99
C HIS A 307 -11.47 -9.79 15.10
N LEU A 308 -10.51 -9.61 14.19
CA LEU A 308 -9.71 -8.39 14.14
C LEU A 308 -10.60 -7.17 13.88
N TYR A 309 -11.52 -7.28 12.93
CA TYR A 309 -12.51 -6.24 12.67
C TYR A 309 -13.30 -5.89 13.92
N ASN A 310 -13.76 -6.88 14.68
CA ASN A 310 -14.50 -6.67 15.91
C ASN A 310 -13.67 -5.99 16.99
N ARG A 311 -12.42 -6.42 17.20
CA ARG A 311 -11.51 -5.78 18.17
C ARG A 311 -11.20 -4.34 17.80
N TYR A 312 -11.01 -4.07 16.52
CA TYR A 312 -10.78 -2.72 16.02
C TYR A 312 -11.98 -1.80 16.33
N LYS A 313 -13.19 -2.27 16.05
CA LYS A 313 -14.42 -1.51 16.34
C LYS A 313 -14.59 -1.23 17.84
N GLU A 314 -14.31 -2.22 18.66
CA GLU A 314 -14.38 -2.05 20.12
C GLU A 314 -13.42 -0.99 20.61
N TYR A 315 -12.18 -1.05 20.16
CA TYR A 315 -11.14 -0.11 20.57
C TYR A 315 -11.50 1.33 20.19
N PHE A 316 -11.99 1.55 19.00
CA PHE A 316 -12.36 2.88 18.48
C PHE A 316 -13.81 3.27 18.81
N ASN A 317 -14.55 2.43 19.53
CA ASN A 317 -15.96 2.64 19.87
C ASN A 317 -16.84 2.90 18.63
N ILE A 318 -16.62 2.11 17.61
CA ILE A 318 -17.42 2.13 16.38
C ILE A 318 -18.56 1.13 16.54
N LYS A 319 -19.77 1.58 16.31
CA LYS A 319 -20.97 0.74 16.44
C LYS A 319 -21.27 -0.08 15.19
#